data_888de4dcf81e55bb1fbc63b80cd6cc26
#
_entry.id   888de4dcf81e55bb1fbc63b80cd6cc26
#
_cell.length_a   1.000
_cell.length_b   1.000
_cell.length_c   1.000
_cell.angle_alpha   90.00
_cell.angle_beta   90.00
_cell.angle_gamma   90.00
#
_symmetry.space_group_name_H-M   'P 1'
#
loop_
_entity.id
_entity.type
_entity.pdbx_description
1 polymer ?
#
loop_
_entity_poly.entity_id
_entity_poly.type
_entity_poly.pdbx_seq_one_letter_code
_entity_poly.pdbx_strand_id
1 'polypeptide(L)'
;MNHLGDYDVIVIGAGHAGIEAAHAAAVLGAKTAVFTMSLDAIGNMPCNPSIGGTAKGTLVRELDALGGVMGLAADATYLQSRMLNKGKGPAVHALRVQTDRKLSLIHI
;
A
#
# COMPACT_ATOMS: atom_id res chain seq x y z
N MET A 1 21.83 8.59 26.47
CA MET A 1 20.78 8.03 25.58
C MET A 1 20.09 9.19 24.90
N ASN A 2 20.06 9.22 23.59
CA ASN A 2 19.39 10.28 22.85
C ASN A 2 17.89 10.00 22.81
N HIS A 3 17.09 10.92 23.35
CA HIS A 3 15.63 10.84 23.30
C HIS A 3 15.15 11.41 21.97
N LEU A 4 14.52 10.58 21.13
CA LEU A 4 14.05 10.98 19.81
C LEU A 4 12.67 11.67 19.81
N GLY A 5 12.04 11.75 20.98
CA GLY A 5 10.72 12.34 21.17
C GLY A 5 9.69 11.35 21.72
N ASP A 6 8.53 11.87 22.06
CA ASP A 6 7.37 11.08 22.50
C ASP A 6 6.40 10.90 21.33
N TYR A 7 5.92 9.69 21.14
CA TYR A 7 4.97 9.32 20.09
C TYR A 7 3.85 8.48 20.67
N ASP A 8 2.64 8.67 20.13
CA ASP A 8 1.48 7.87 20.51
C ASP A 8 1.52 6.49 19.86
N VAL A 9 2.04 6.43 18.62
CA VAL A 9 2.16 5.20 17.84
C VAL A 9 3.54 5.14 17.19
N ILE A 10 4.19 3.99 17.32
CA ILE A 10 5.45 3.70 16.64
C ILE A 10 5.25 2.48 15.75
N VAL A 11 5.53 2.64 14.45
CA VAL A 11 5.45 1.58 13.46
C VAL A 11 6.86 1.16 13.06
N ILE A 12 7.18 -0.12 13.17
CA ILE A 12 8.47 -0.69 12.79
C ILE A 12 8.31 -1.44 11.48
N GLY A 13 8.95 -0.93 10.44
CA GLY A 13 8.87 -1.44 9.08
C GLY A 13 7.93 -0.62 8.20
N ALA A 14 8.45 -0.13 7.08
CA ALA A 14 7.72 0.70 6.12
C ALA A 14 7.34 -0.07 4.84
N GLY A 15 6.97 -1.33 4.97
CA GLY A 15 6.26 -2.08 3.94
C GLY A 15 4.80 -1.62 3.82
N HIS A 16 4.01 -2.23 2.94
CA HIS A 16 2.61 -1.80 2.74
C HIS A 16 1.79 -1.80 4.03
N ALA A 17 1.90 -2.85 4.84
CA ALA A 17 1.19 -2.93 6.12
C ALA A 17 1.59 -1.82 7.10
N GLY A 18 2.90 -1.53 7.18
CA GLY A 18 3.40 -0.47 8.05
C GLY A 18 2.95 0.92 7.62
N ILE A 19 2.96 1.19 6.32
CA ILE A 19 2.48 2.46 5.77
C ILE A 19 0.99 2.64 6.06
N GLU A 20 0.17 1.64 5.81
CA GLU A 20 -1.27 1.72 6.06
C GLU A 20 -1.57 1.91 7.56
N ALA A 21 -0.84 1.22 8.43
CA ALA A 21 -0.97 1.39 9.88
C ALA A 21 -0.59 2.81 10.31
N ALA A 22 0.55 3.32 9.82
CA ALA A 22 1.03 4.65 10.16
C ALA A 22 0.09 5.74 9.62
N HIS A 23 -0.38 5.59 8.39
CA HIS A 23 -1.33 6.51 7.78
C HIS A 23 -2.64 6.55 8.57
N ALA A 24 -3.21 5.40 8.90
CA ALA A 24 -4.44 5.33 9.69
C ALA A 24 -4.27 6.00 11.07
N ALA A 25 -3.17 5.72 11.77
CA ALA A 25 -2.89 6.35 13.06
C ALA A 25 -2.76 7.87 12.93
N ALA A 26 -2.05 8.36 11.91
CA ALA A 26 -1.87 9.79 11.68
C ALA A 26 -3.19 10.49 11.32
N VAL A 27 -4.02 9.88 10.49
CA VAL A 27 -5.34 10.41 10.12
C VAL A 27 -6.26 10.51 11.35
N LEU A 28 -6.16 9.60 12.29
CA LEU A 28 -6.86 9.64 13.57
C LEU A 28 -6.31 10.69 14.55
N GLY A 29 -5.24 11.40 14.18
CA GLY A 29 -4.65 12.47 14.98
C GLY A 29 -3.56 12.01 15.94
N ALA A 30 -3.13 10.76 15.90
CA ALA A 30 -2.04 10.26 16.72
C ALA A 30 -0.68 10.77 16.21
N LYS A 31 0.20 11.18 17.12
CA LYS A 31 1.58 11.50 16.79
C LYS A 31 2.34 10.20 16.49
N THR A 32 2.59 9.97 15.20
CA THR A 32 3.07 8.68 14.70
C THR A 32 4.51 8.78 14.20
N ALA A 33 5.33 7.79 14.52
CA ALA A 33 6.66 7.62 13.96
C ALA A 33 6.76 6.28 13.21
N VAL A 34 7.46 6.29 12.08
CA VAL A 34 7.78 5.08 11.31
C VAL A 34 9.28 4.88 11.28
N PHE A 35 9.72 3.69 11.65
CA PHE A 35 11.12 3.27 11.57
C PHE A 35 11.32 2.30 10.44
N THR A 36 12.28 2.57 9.58
CA THR A 36 12.64 1.71 8.45
C THR A 36 14.16 1.63 8.30
N MET A 37 14.66 0.55 7.73
CA MET A 37 16.08 0.40 7.44
C MET A 37 16.55 1.21 6.23
N SER A 38 15.64 1.55 5.31
CA SER A 38 15.95 2.34 4.13
C SER A 38 14.75 3.18 3.72
N LEU A 39 14.96 4.46 3.51
CA LEU A 39 13.93 5.37 3.01
C LEU A 39 13.53 5.05 1.56
N ASP A 40 14.48 4.53 0.76
CA ASP A 40 14.24 4.14 -0.63
C ASP A 40 13.39 2.87 -0.77
N ALA A 41 13.15 2.17 0.33
CA ALA A 41 12.36 0.95 0.36
C ALA A 41 10.93 1.14 0.92
N ILE A 42 10.53 2.36 1.23
CA ILE A 42 9.19 2.66 1.73
C ILE A 42 8.14 2.27 0.68
N GLY A 43 7.19 1.42 1.04
CA GLY A 43 6.14 0.95 0.13
C GLY A 43 6.63 0.17 -1.09
N ASN A 44 7.84 -0.37 -1.02
CA ASN A 44 8.46 -1.05 -2.15
C ASN A 44 7.65 -2.29 -2.57
N MET A 45 7.46 -2.44 -3.88
CA MET A 45 6.84 -3.61 -4.50
C MET A 45 7.93 -4.49 -5.13
N PRO A 46 8.58 -5.40 -4.38
CA PRO A 46 9.76 -6.14 -4.85
C PRO A 46 9.46 -7.15 -5.94
N CYS A 47 8.25 -7.72 -5.92
CA CYS A 47 7.81 -8.71 -6.90
C CYS A 47 6.73 -8.13 -7.79
N ASN A 48 6.99 -8.04 -9.10
CA ASN A 48 6.02 -7.54 -10.08
C ASN A 48 5.20 -6.37 -9.52
N PRO A 49 5.57 -5.12 -9.74
CA PRO A 49 4.91 -3.97 -9.14
C PRO A 49 3.45 -3.88 -9.61
N SER A 50 2.60 -4.66 -8.97
CA SER A 50 1.20 -4.81 -9.34
C SER A 50 0.31 -4.99 -8.12
N ILE A 51 -0.87 -4.40 -8.19
CA ILE A 51 -1.90 -4.43 -7.17
C ILE A 51 -3.14 -5.10 -7.75
N GLY A 52 -3.74 -5.99 -6.95
CA GLY A 52 -4.91 -6.75 -7.36
C GLY A 52 -4.60 -8.22 -7.63
N GLY A 53 -5.52 -8.90 -8.31
CA GLY A 53 -5.56 -10.34 -8.49
C GLY A 53 -6.62 -10.99 -7.59
N THR A 54 -6.72 -12.31 -7.62
CA THR A 54 -7.87 -13.04 -7.06
C THR A 54 -8.05 -12.81 -5.55
N ALA A 55 -7.01 -12.99 -4.75
CA ALA A 55 -7.08 -12.77 -3.31
C ALA A 55 -6.70 -11.33 -2.91
N LYS A 56 -5.63 -10.83 -3.46
CA LYS A 56 -5.11 -9.49 -3.16
C LYS A 56 -6.10 -8.38 -3.53
N GLY A 57 -6.84 -8.55 -4.63
CA GLY A 57 -7.82 -7.56 -5.06
C GLY A 57 -8.94 -7.34 -4.06
N THR A 58 -9.42 -8.39 -3.41
CA THR A 58 -10.43 -8.31 -2.35
C THR A 58 -9.90 -7.52 -1.14
N LEU A 59 -8.71 -7.87 -0.66
CA LEU A 59 -8.09 -7.18 0.47
C LEU A 59 -7.81 -5.71 0.17
N VAL A 60 -7.35 -5.38 -1.04
CA VAL A 60 -7.10 -3.99 -1.43
C VAL A 60 -8.38 -3.16 -1.47
N ARG A 61 -9.49 -3.73 -1.93
CA ARG A 61 -10.80 -3.05 -1.93
C ARG A 61 -11.31 -2.79 -0.51
N GLU A 62 -11.15 -3.74 0.38
CA GLU A 62 -11.52 -3.55 1.79
C GLU A 62 -10.67 -2.45 2.43
N LEU A 63 -9.37 -2.46 2.16
CA LEU A 63 -8.43 -1.45 2.62
C LEU A 63 -8.77 -0.05 2.08
N ASP A 64 -9.09 0.05 0.79
CA ASP A 64 -9.51 1.30 0.14
C ASP A 64 -10.80 1.85 0.76
N ALA A 65 -11.77 1.00 1.04
CA ALA A 65 -13.01 1.36 1.72
C ALA A 65 -12.78 1.92 3.14
N LEU A 66 -11.70 1.52 3.78
CA LEU A 66 -11.27 2.02 5.10
C LEU A 66 -10.39 3.29 5.01
N GLY A 67 -10.16 3.82 3.81
CA GLY A 67 -9.35 5.01 3.60
C GLY A 67 -7.85 4.74 3.45
N GLY A 68 -7.46 3.54 3.05
CA GLY A 68 -6.06 3.17 2.80
C GLY A 68 -5.45 3.89 1.60
N VAL A 69 -4.13 3.97 1.55
CA VAL A 69 -3.39 4.72 0.52
C VAL A 69 -2.97 3.88 -0.68
N MET A 70 -3.00 2.55 -0.57
CA MET A 70 -2.52 1.66 -1.63
C MET A 70 -3.33 1.79 -2.92
N GLY A 71 -4.65 1.88 -2.84
CA GLY A 71 -5.54 2.08 -3.99
C GLY A 71 -5.26 3.41 -4.68
N LEU A 72 -5.14 4.49 -3.91
CA LEU A 72 -4.84 5.83 -4.41
C LEU A 72 -3.48 5.90 -5.11
N ALA A 73 -2.46 5.29 -4.51
CA ALA A 73 -1.13 5.22 -5.11
C ALA A 73 -1.14 4.40 -6.42
N ALA A 74 -1.91 3.32 -6.46
CA ALA A 74 -2.08 2.51 -7.67
C ALA A 74 -2.74 3.30 -8.79
N ASP A 75 -3.82 4.04 -8.49
CA ASP A 75 -4.53 4.86 -9.46
C ASP A 75 -3.68 6.00 -10.00
N ALA A 76 -2.84 6.59 -9.14
CA ALA A 76 -1.94 7.67 -9.55
C ALA A 76 -0.76 7.21 -10.42
N THR A 77 -0.39 5.93 -10.35
CA THR A 77 0.86 5.42 -10.93
C THR A 77 0.70 4.21 -11.83
N TYR A 78 -0.53 3.84 -12.18
CA TYR A 78 -0.76 2.66 -13.00
C TYR A 78 -0.20 2.80 -14.41
N LEU A 79 0.43 1.74 -14.89
CA LEU A 79 0.90 1.59 -16.27
C LEU A 79 -0.08 0.79 -17.11
N GLN A 80 -0.72 -0.21 -16.50
CA GLN A 80 -1.65 -1.09 -17.15
C GLN A 80 -2.66 -1.64 -16.14
N SER A 81 -3.92 -1.72 -16.54
CA SER A 81 -4.94 -2.45 -15.82
C SER A 81 -5.45 -3.62 -16.67
N ARG A 82 -5.64 -4.79 -16.06
CA ARG A 82 -6.09 -5.98 -16.76
C ARG A 82 -7.02 -6.82 -15.89
N MET A 83 -8.12 -7.26 -16.49
CA MET A 83 -8.98 -8.26 -15.87
C MET A 83 -8.40 -9.66 -16.07
N LEU A 84 -8.13 -10.34 -14.95
CA LEU A 84 -7.66 -11.73 -14.94
C LEU A 84 -8.82 -12.71 -14.94
N ASN A 85 -8.54 -13.94 -15.36
CA ASN A 85 -9.46 -15.09 -15.29
C ASN A 85 -10.76 -14.92 -16.10
N LYS A 86 -10.76 -14.12 -17.15
CA LYS A 86 -11.94 -13.90 -17.99
C LYS A 86 -12.56 -15.19 -18.55
N GLY A 87 -11.73 -16.20 -18.81
CA GLY A 87 -12.17 -17.51 -19.30
C GLY A 87 -12.66 -18.50 -18.24
N LYS A 88 -12.60 -18.12 -16.95
CA LYS A 88 -12.91 -19.04 -15.84
C LYS A 88 -14.24 -18.75 -15.13
N GLY A 89 -15.02 -17.82 -15.63
CA GLY A 89 -16.30 -17.42 -15.08
C GLY A 89 -16.26 -16.17 -14.20
N PRO A 90 -17.43 -15.49 -14.02
CA PRO A 90 -17.49 -14.18 -13.35
C PRO A 90 -17.03 -14.17 -11.90
N ALA A 91 -17.22 -15.28 -11.19
CA ALA A 91 -16.89 -15.37 -9.77
C ALA A 91 -15.38 -15.21 -9.46
N VAL A 92 -14.53 -15.50 -10.45
CA VAL A 92 -13.06 -15.40 -10.30
C VAL A 92 -12.46 -14.30 -11.17
N HIS A 93 -13.26 -13.45 -11.78
CA HIS A 93 -12.77 -12.24 -12.43
C HIS A 93 -12.10 -11.34 -11.42
N ALA A 94 -10.84 -10.97 -11.66
CA ALA A 94 -10.07 -10.15 -10.76
C ALA A 94 -9.30 -9.07 -11.51
N LEU A 95 -9.46 -7.82 -11.09
CA LEU A 95 -8.70 -6.71 -11.62
C LEU A 95 -7.27 -6.75 -11.07
N ARG A 96 -6.30 -6.60 -11.95
CA ARG A 96 -4.90 -6.42 -11.61
C ARG A 96 -4.36 -5.17 -12.28
N VAL A 97 -3.73 -4.32 -11.48
CA VAL A 97 -3.12 -3.08 -11.92
C VAL A 97 -1.61 -3.19 -11.77
N GLN A 98 -0.88 -2.94 -12.84
CA GLN A 98 0.57 -2.79 -12.81
C GLN A 98 0.91 -1.32 -12.61
N THR A 99 1.77 -1.02 -11.65
CA THR A 99 2.16 0.34 -11.26
C THR A 99 3.60 0.64 -11.63
N ASP A 100 3.91 1.91 -11.83
CA ASP A 100 5.30 2.35 -11.85
C ASP A 100 5.86 2.34 -10.43
N ARG A 101 6.91 1.55 -10.22
CA ARG A 101 7.51 1.34 -8.90
C ARG A 101 8.07 2.63 -8.29
N LYS A 102 8.74 3.45 -9.10
CA LYS A 102 9.36 4.69 -8.60
C LYS A 102 8.33 5.76 -8.30
N LEU A 103 7.34 5.92 -9.19
CA LEU A 103 6.26 6.87 -8.97
C LEU A 103 5.38 6.48 -7.79
N SER A 104 5.12 5.19 -7.59
CA SER A 104 4.39 4.70 -6.42
C SER A 104 5.09 5.09 -5.12
N LEU A 105 6.41 4.96 -5.05
CA LEU A 105 7.20 5.39 -3.87
C LEU A 105 7.10 6.90 -3.62
N ILE A 106 7.04 7.71 -4.66
CA ILE A 106 6.94 9.18 -4.53
C ILE A 106 5.56 9.58 -3.97
N HIS A 107 4.51 8.87 -4.32
CA HIS A 107 3.14 9.17 -3.87
C HIS A 107 2.82 8.66 -2.46
N ILE A 108 3.60 7.75 -1.92
CA ILE A 108 3.49 7.27 -0.55
C ILE A 108 4.27 8.17 0.40
#